data_0649701659460a8c5cd0e0d255cb439a
#
_entry.id   0649701659460a8c5cd0e0d255cb439a
#
_cell.length_a   1.000
_cell.length_b   1.000
_cell.length_c   1.000
_cell.angle_alpha   90.00
_cell.angle_beta   90.00
_cell.angle_gamma   90.00
#
_symmetry.space_group_name_H-M   'P 1'
#
loop_
_entity.id
_entity.type
_entity.pdbx_description
1 polymer ?
#
loop_
_entity_poly.entity_id
_entity_poly.type
_entity_poly.pdbx_seq_one_letter_code
_entity_poly.pdbx_strand_id
1 'polypeptide(L)'
;HGMMEMRTFYEEAAKVPLIIRAPMHNKESKLIDGNFGQIDLVPTLLDLLGQDIPEHLQGTSKSDVIKGKADLEGNEVFMEHNGIGDRNLGTPAINMLNNMQWRSIVTSDRWKLNLCATDQCELFNLNDDPFEENNLFNDPENKDKIRIMAAKIRMWQHETGDNAALPGV
;
A
#
# COMPACT_ATOMS: atom_id res chain seq x y z
N HIS A 1 17.12 -1.37 7.61
CA HIS A 1 16.44 -2.66 7.84
C HIS A 1 17.28 -3.87 7.42
N GLY A 2 18.45 -3.70 6.75
CA GLY A 2 19.39 -4.78 6.42
C GLY A 2 18.84 -5.87 5.48
N MET A 3 17.81 -5.57 4.73
CA MET A 3 17.11 -6.52 3.87
C MET A 3 17.76 -6.59 2.48
N MET A 4 17.85 -7.78 1.94
CA MET A 4 18.19 -8.01 0.52
C MET A 4 16.89 -8.25 -0.25
N GLU A 5 16.70 -7.56 -1.37
CA GLU A 5 15.53 -7.59 -2.24
C GLU A 5 14.29 -6.84 -1.67
N MET A 6 13.38 -6.45 -2.58
CA MET A 6 12.14 -5.71 -2.27
C MET A 6 11.00 -6.66 -1.86
N ARG A 7 11.14 -7.32 -0.69
CA ARG A 7 10.14 -8.28 -0.18
C ARG A 7 9.45 -7.78 1.08
N THR A 8 9.44 -6.47 1.29
CA THR A 8 8.90 -5.83 2.48
C THR A 8 8.04 -4.65 2.08
N PHE A 9 7.24 -4.16 3.03
CA PHE A 9 6.42 -2.97 2.83
C PHE A 9 7.06 -1.70 3.39
N TYR A 10 8.34 -1.72 3.76
CA TYR A 10 9.05 -0.50 4.14
C TYR A 10 9.07 0.52 3.01
N GLU A 11 9.06 1.81 3.36
CA GLU A 11 9.00 2.91 2.38
C GLU A 11 10.10 2.81 1.31
N GLU A 12 11.28 2.30 1.65
CA GLU A 12 12.38 2.11 0.69
C GLU A 12 12.04 1.11 -0.44
N ALA A 13 11.10 0.20 -0.19
CA ALA A 13 10.66 -0.79 -1.17
C ALA A 13 9.29 -0.46 -1.77
N ALA A 14 8.38 0.10 -0.97
CA ALA A 14 6.99 0.31 -1.35
C ALA A 14 6.73 1.67 -1.99
N LYS A 15 7.42 2.72 -1.53
CA LYS A 15 7.23 4.09 -2.02
C LYS A 15 8.14 4.36 -3.21
N VAL A 16 7.54 4.54 -4.38
CA VAL A 16 8.26 4.87 -5.62
C VAL A 16 7.90 6.28 -6.08
N PRO A 17 8.85 7.02 -6.67
CA PRO A 17 8.57 8.32 -7.28
C PRO A 17 7.59 8.17 -8.45
N LEU A 18 6.60 9.07 -8.53
CA LEU A 18 5.69 9.19 -9.67
C LEU A 18 5.76 10.60 -10.25
N ILE A 19 6.12 10.69 -11.53
CA ILE A 19 6.14 11.94 -12.28
C ILE A 19 5.29 11.78 -13.52
N ILE A 20 4.26 12.61 -13.65
CA ILE A 20 3.37 12.61 -14.82
C ILE A 20 3.50 13.93 -15.55
N ARG A 21 3.80 13.85 -16.86
CA ARG A 21 3.80 15.01 -17.75
C ARG A 21 2.60 14.94 -18.67
N ALA A 22 1.57 15.77 -18.38
CA ALA A 22 0.32 15.82 -19.13
C ALA A 22 0.01 17.28 -19.56
N PRO A 23 0.77 17.87 -20.50
CA PRO A 23 0.64 19.31 -20.86
C PRO A 23 -0.70 19.69 -21.50
N MET A 24 -1.46 18.68 -21.98
CA MET A 24 -2.82 18.88 -22.50
C MET A 24 -3.84 19.17 -21.38
N HIS A 25 -3.52 18.81 -20.13
CA HIS A 25 -4.42 19.00 -19.00
C HIS A 25 -3.92 20.05 -18.01
N ASN A 26 -2.61 20.12 -17.81
CA ASN A 26 -2.00 21.11 -16.92
C ASN A 26 -0.64 21.54 -17.47
N LYS A 27 -0.42 22.87 -17.57
CA LYS A 27 0.83 23.46 -18.08
C LYS A 27 1.80 23.84 -16.96
N GLU A 28 1.31 23.91 -15.74
CA GLU A 28 2.10 24.28 -14.57
C GLU A 28 2.63 23.03 -13.85
N SER A 29 3.85 23.13 -13.34
CA SER A 29 4.41 22.11 -12.48
C SER A 29 3.75 22.20 -11.11
N LYS A 30 3.24 21.06 -10.62
CA LYS A 30 2.59 20.96 -9.31
C LYS A 30 3.13 19.75 -8.56
N LEU A 31 3.47 19.94 -7.30
CA LEU A 31 3.66 18.86 -6.35
C LEU A 31 2.28 18.48 -5.81
N ILE A 32 1.94 17.20 -5.90
CA ILE A 32 0.70 16.64 -5.35
C ILE A 32 1.10 15.79 -4.15
N ASP A 33 0.61 16.16 -2.98
CA ASP A 33 0.79 15.40 -1.76
C ASP A 33 -0.35 14.40 -1.57
N GLY A 34 -0.08 13.32 -0.82
CA GLY A 34 -1.03 12.26 -0.54
C GLY A 34 -0.63 10.91 -1.14
N ASN A 35 -1.37 9.88 -0.77
CA ASN A 35 -1.11 8.51 -1.21
C ASN A 35 -1.67 8.27 -2.62
N PHE A 36 -0.87 7.70 -3.51
CA PHE A 36 -1.30 7.26 -4.84
C PHE A 36 -0.95 5.77 -5.01
N GLY A 37 -1.97 4.92 -5.14
CA GLY A 37 -1.77 3.48 -5.36
C GLY A 37 -1.35 3.17 -6.79
N GLN A 38 -0.40 2.24 -6.97
CA GLN A 38 0.01 1.81 -8.33
C GLN A 38 -1.15 1.21 -9.12
N ILE A 39 -2.13 0.62 -8.44
CA ILE A 39 -3.35 0.07 -9.06
C ILE A 39 -4.17 1.16 -9.78
N ASP A 40 -4.07 2.41 -9.33
CA ASP A 40 -4.79 3.56 -9.89
C ASP A 40 -4.09 4.12 -11.14
N LEU A 41 -2.86 3.70 -11.45
CA LEU A 41 -2.07 4.28 -12.53
C LEU A 41 -2.70 4.03 -13.91
N VAL A 42 -3.07 2.78 -14.19
CA VAL A 42 -3.64 2.41 -15.50
C VAL A 42 -4.98 3.10 -15.75
N PRO A 43 -5.99 3.03 -14.84
CA PRO A 43 -7.24 3.76 -15.04
C PRO A 43 -7.04 5.27 -15.15
N THR A 44 -6.08 5.85 -14.41
CA THR A 44 -5.74 7.27 -14.50
C THR A 44 -5.20 7.65 -15.89
N LEU A 45 -4.29 6.85 -16.44
CA LEU A 45 -3.72 7.08 -17.76
C LEU A 45 -4.76 6.94 -18.86
N LEU A 46 -5.62 5.92 -18.80
CA LEU A 46 -6.72 5.75 -19.78
C LEU A 46 -7.66 6.94 -19.78
N ASP A 47 -8.08 7.41 -18.62
CA ASP A 47 -8.95 8.58 -18.47
C ASP A 47 -8.26 9.87 -18.97
N LEU A 48 -6.98 10.07 -18.69
CA LEU A 48 -6.24 11.21 -19.24
C LEU A 48 -6.15 11.19 -20.76
N LEU A 49 -6.17 10.02 -21.37
CA LEU A 49 -6.15 9.82 -22.82
C LEU A 49 -7.56 9.79 -23.44
N GLY A 50 -8.62 9.96 -22.64
CA GLY A 50 -10.00 9.87 -23.08
C GLY A 50 -10.43 8.49 -23.56
N GLN A 51 -9.82 7.45 -23.00
CA GLN A 51 -10.15 6.05 -23.27
C GLN A 51 -11.06 5.50 -22.18
N ASP A 52 -11.90 4.54 -22.55
CA ASP A 52 -12.74 3.82 -21.59
C ASP A 52 -11.89 3.00 -20.61
N ILE A 53 -12.30 3.01 -19.35
CA ILE A 53 -11.66 2.20 -18.30
C ILE A 53 -12.34 0.84 -18.27
N PRO A 54 -11.61 -0.26 -18.57
CA PRO A 54 -12.18 -1.60 -18.51
C PRO A 54 -12.68 -1.97 -17.11
N GLU A 55 -13.86 -2.58 -17.02
CA GLU A 55 -14.52 -2.94 -15.75
C GLU A 55 -13.70 -3.89 -14.85
N HIS A 56 -12.79 -4.67 -15.43
CA HIS A 56 -11.93 -5.58 -14.65
C HIS A 56 -10.78 -4.90 -13.93
N LEU A 57 -10.54 -3.60 -14.18
CA LEU A 57 -9.55 -2.83 -13.43
C LEU A 57 -10.11 -2.43 -12.08
N GLN A 58 -9.44 -2.86 -11.01
CA GLN A 58 -9.87 -2.59 -9.63
C GLN A 58 -9.48 -1.19 -9.14
N GLY A 59 -8.52 -0.54 -9.79
CA GLY A 59 -8.09 0.81 -9.44
C GLY A 59 -9.09 1.88 -9.91
N THR A 60 -8.98 3.06 -9.32
CA THR A 60 -9.81 4.23 -9.64
C THR A 60 -8.99 5.31 -10.33
N SER A 61 -9.57 5.97 -11.35
CA SER A 61 -8.90 7.09 -11.98
C SER A 61 -8.70 8.25 -11.00
N LYS A 62 -7.48 8.77 -10.97
CA LYS A 62 -7.08 10.01 -10.27
C LYS A 62 -6.80 11.15 -11.28
N SER A 63 -7.38 11.07 -12.47
CA SER A 63 -7.15 12.07 -13.51
C SER A 63 -7.57 13.49 -13.11
N ASP A 64 -8.61 13.61 -12.29
CA ASP A 64 -9.05 14.92 -11.79
C ASP A 64 -8.05 15.56 -10.84
N VAL A 65 -7.26 14.77 -10.11
CA VAL A 65 -6.13 15.26 -9.30
C VAL A 65 -5.06 15.88 -10.22
N ILE A 66 -4.73 15.20 -11.31
CA ILE A 66 -3.74 15.68 -12.29
C ILE A 66 -4.27 16.91 -13.05
N LYS A 67 -5.57 16.95 -13.34
CA LYS A 67 -6.26 18.11 -13.95
C LYS A 67 -6.42 19.28 -12.96
N GLY A 68 -6.06 19.13 -11.69
CA GLY A 68 -6.19 20.16 -10.66
C GLY A 68 -7.61 20.41 -10.14
N LYS A 69 -8.51 19.46 -10.35
CA LYS A 69 -9.93 19.53 -9.93
C LYS A 69 -10.22 18.82 -8.62
N ALA A 70 -9.31 17.99 -8.16
CA ALA A 70 -9.37 17.22 -6.93
C ALA A 70 -7.98 17.16 -6.26
N ASP A 71 -7.91 16.51 -5.10
CA ASP A 71 -6.69 16.19 -4.37
C ASP A 71 -6.67 14.69 -4.00
N LEU A 72 -5.67 14.29 -3.23
CA LEU A 72 -5.55 12.93 -2.67
C LEU A 72 -5.88 12.90 -1.17
N GLU A 73 -6.53 13.93 -0.64
CA GLU A 73 -6.97 13.95 0.74
C GLU A 73 -7.89 12.75 1.02
N GLY A 74 -7.63 12.06 2.13
CA GLY A 74 -8.39 10.86 2.49
C GLY A 74 -8.03 9.61 1.69
N ASN A 75 -7.15 9.66 0.69
CA ASN A 75 -6.79 8.48 -0.08
C ASN A 75 -5.91 7.53 0.74
N GLU A 76 -6.29 6.26 0.76
CA GLU A 76 -5.58 5.18 1.44
C GLU A 76 -5.04 4.20 0.40
N VAL A 77 -3.91 3.58 0.69
CA VAL A 77 -3.29 2.59 -0.21
C VAL A 77 -3.16 1.27 0.49
N PHE A 78 -3.65 0.23 -0.16
CA PHE A 78 -3.48 -1.15 0.28
C PHE A 78 -2.38 -1.82 -0.51
N MET A 79 -1.61 -2.69 0.16
CA MET A 79 -0.55 -3.47 -0.46
C MET A 79 -0.68 -4.92 -0.03
N GLU A 80 -0.38 -5.84 -0.94
CA GLU A 80 -0.36 -7.27 -0.67
C GLU A 80 0.94 -7.91 -1.13
N HIS A 81 1.35 -8.93 -0.40
CA HIS A 81 2.41 -9.85 -0.78
C HIS A 81 1.96 -11.27 -0.47
N ASN A 82 1.96 -12.14 -1.47
CA ASN A 82 1.50 -13.52 -1.35
C ASN A 82 2.65 -14.53 -1.32
N GLY A 83 3.86 -14.07 -0.99
CA GLY A 83 5.06 -14.88 -1.10
C GLY A 83 5.54 -14.98 -2.56
N ILE A 84 6.62 -15.70 -2.76
CA ILE A 84 7.25 -15.88 -4.09
C ILE A 84 6.93 -17.25 -4.71
N GLY A 85 6.02 -18.01 -4.11
CA GLY A 85 5.62 -19.34 -4.55
C GLY A 85 6.69 -20.42 -4.29
N ASP A 86 6.55 -21.55 -4.99
CA ASP A 86 7.31 -22.79 -4.75
C ASP A 86 8.80 -22.73 -5.11
N ARG A 87 9.43 -21.57 -5.04
CA ARG A 87 10.89 -21.50 -5.21
C ARG A 87 11.57 -22.15 -4.01
N ASN A 88 12.12 -23.35 -4.22
CA ASN A 88 12.94 -23.99 -3.22
C ASN A 88 14.31 -23.30 -3.17
N LEU A 89 14.52 -22.46 -2.16
CA LEU A 89 15.76 -21.72 -1.94
C LEU A 89 16.68 -22.39 -0.91
N GLY A 90 16.51 -23.69 -0.70
CA GLY A 90 17.45 -24.55 0.00
C GLY A 90 17.00 -25.02 1.39
N THR A 91 16.65 -24.14 2.35
CA THR A 91 16.25 -24.58 3.70
C THR A 91 14.76 -24.39 3.95
N PRO A 92 14.11 -25.26 4.78
CA PRO A 92 12.70 -25.08 5.14
C PRO A 92 12.38 -23.71 5.75
N ALA A 93 13.30 -23.17 6.55
CA ALA A 93 13.13 -21.85 7.17
C ALA A 93 13.07 -20.73 6.12
N ILE A 94 13.95 -20.74 5.11
CA ILE A 94 13.93 -19.77 4.02
C ILE A 94 12.66 -19.93 3.17
N ASN A 95 12.26 -21.16 2.90
CA ASN A 95 11.03 -21.41 2.13
C ASN A 95 9.78 -20.96 2.88
N MET A 96 9.75 -21.07 4.20
CA MET A 96 8.67 -20.53 5.03
C MET A 96 8.59 -19.00 4.92
N LEU A 97 9.72 -18.29 5.05
CA LEU A 97 9.79 -16.83 4.86
C LEU A 97 9.31 -16.39 3.47
N ASN A 98 9.62 -17.19 2.45
CA ASN A 98 9.22 -16.88 1.07
C ASN A 98 7.72 -17.03 0.81
N ASN A 99 6.99 -17.75 1.66
CA ASN A 99 5.55 -18.00 1.51
C ASN A 99 4.69 -17.17 2.47
N MET A 100 5.29 -16.25 3.20
CA MET A 100 4.55 -15.37 4.10
C MET A 100 3.60 -14.47 3.34
N GLN A 101 2.37 -14.41 3.80
CA GLN A 101 1.36 -13.53 3.26
C GLN A 101 1.26 -12.28 4.14
N TRP A 102 1.46 -11.14 3.51
CA TRP A 102 1.37 -9.83 4.16
C TRP A 102 0.25 -9.00 3.58
N ARG A 103 -0.41 -8.24 4.43
CA ARG A 103 -1.37 -7.21 4.04
C ARG A 103 -1.03 -5.93 4.76
N SER A 104 -1.00 -4.85 4.00
CA SER A 104 -0.63 -3.54 4.52
C SER A 104 -1.63 -2.49 4.09
N ILE A 105 -1.78 -1.47 4.94
CA ILE A 105 -2.48 -0.23 4.61
C ILE A 105 -1.60 0.97 4.98
N VAL A 106 -1.55 1.97 4.11
CA VAL A 106 -1.08 3.31 4.43
C VAL A 106 -2.28 4.24 4.41
N THR A 107 -2.62 4.78 5.58
CA THR A 107 -3.75 5.71 5.73
C THR A 107 -3.39 7.13 5.30
N SER A 108 -4.39 7.96 5.06
CA SER A 108 -4.20 9.36 4.65
C SER A 108 -3.48 10.21 5.69
N ASP A 109 -3.62 9.88 6.97
CA ASP A 109 -2.88 10.50 8.08
C ASP A 109 -1.47 9.90 8.29
N ARG A 110 -1.00 9.13 7.30
CA ARG A 110 0.36 8.56 7.20
C ARG A 110 0.70 7.56 8.30
N TRP A 111 -0.27 6.80 8.78
CA TRP A 111 0.00 5.58 9.53
C TRP A 111 0.09 4.38 8.59
N LYS A 112 1.04 3.50 8.87
CA LYS A 112 1.21 2.24 8.15
C LYS A 112 1.03 1.07 9.10
N LEU A 113 0.15 0.13 8.73
CA LEU A 113 -0.05 -1.13 9.43
C LEU A 113 0.30 -2.29 8.50
N ASN A 114 1.23 -3.12 8.90
CA ASN A 114 1.61 -4.35 8.21
C ASN A 114 1.15 -5.55 9.04
N LEU A 115 0.29 -6.40 8.47
CA LEU A 115 -0.22 -7.61 9.14
C LEU A 115 0.31 -8.87 8.46
N CYS A 116 0.82 -9.79 9.25
CA CYS A 116 1.21 -11.14 8.85
C CYS A 116 0.80 -12.15 9.92
N ALA A 117 0.15 -13.25 9.52
CA ALA A 117 -0.29 -14.26 10.48
C ALA A 117 0.86 -15.12 11.03
N THR A 118 1.99 -15.14 10.35
CA THR A 118 3.13 -16.01 10.64
C THR A 118 4.42 -15.28 11.02
N ASP A 119 4.35 -13.96 11.09
CA ASP A 119 5.48 -13.11 11.47
C ASP A 119 5.01 -11.94 12.34
N GLN A 120 5.96 -11.10 12.75
CA GLN A 120 5.71 -9.92 13.55
C GLN A 120 4.89 -8.90 12.76
N CYS A 121 3.74 -8.49 13.33
CA CYS A 121 3.01 -7.34 12.79
C CYS A 121 3.70 -6.03 13.14
N GLU A 122 3.45 -5.01 12.33
CA GLU A 122 4.15 -3.73 12.44
C GLU A 122 3.19 -2.56 12.32
N LEU A 123 3.40 -1.53 13.13
CA LEU A 123 2.70 -0.26 13.05
C LEU A 123 3.72 0.88 13.09
N PHE A 124 3.61 1.80 12.13
CA PHE A 124 4.49 2.97 12.05
C PHE A 124 3.68 4.25 11.87
N ASN A 125 4.16 5.34 12.49
CA ASN A 125 3.72 6.70 12.18
C ASN A 125 4.75 7.36 11.24
N LEU A 126 4.47 7.37 9.96
CA LEU A 126 5.40 7.87 8.94
C LEU A 126 5.64 9.40 8.98
N ASN A 127 4.88 10.14 9.80
CA ASN A 127 5.18 11.55 10.04
C ASN A 127 6.33 11.74 11.03
N ASP A 128 6.36 10.91 12.07
CA ASP A 128 7.36 11.00 13.13
C ASP A 128 8.55 10.07 12.88
N ASP A 129 8.30 8.95 12.19
CA ASP A 129 9.25 7.89 11.90
C ASP A 129 9.22 7.51 10.40
N PRO A 130 9.70 8.38 9.52
CA PRO A 130 9.67 8.14 8.07
C PRO A 130 10.59 6.99 7.60
N PHE A 131 11.48 6.51 8.47
CA PHE A 131 12.38 5.38 8.22
C PHE A 131 11.93 4.07 8.86
N GLU A 132 10.78 4.07 9.54
CA GLU A 132 10.16 2.86 10.11
C GLU A 132 11.10 2.10 11.06
N GLU A 133 11.81 2.85 11.92
CA GLU A 133 12.77 2.30 12.88
C GLU A 133 12.11 1.82 14.18
N ASN A 134 10.92 2.37 14.52
CA ASN A 134 10.21 2.11 15.77
C ASN A 134 8.87 1.44 15.52
N ASN A 135 8.81 0.13 15.70
CA ASN A 135 7.55 -0.61 15.59
C ASN A 135 6.65 -0.37 16.80
N LEU A 136 5.53 0.33 16.59
CA LEU A 136 4.55 0.72 17.61
C LEU A 136 3.43 -0.32 17.81
N PHE A 137 3.49 -1.47 17.14
CA PHE A 137 2.40 -2.46 17.14
C PHE A 137 2.07 -3.00 18.55
N ASN A 138 3.09 -3.17 19.39
CA ASN A 138 2.91 -3.70 20.75
C ASN A 138 2.63 -2.62 21.80
N ASP A 139 2.59 -1.36 21.42
CA ASP A 139 2.26 -0.26 22.34
C ASP A 139 0.76 -0.28 22.67
N PRO A 140 0.39 -0.39 23.95
CA PRO A 140 -1.01 -0.39 24.37
C PRO A 140 -1.82 0.85 23.95
N GLU A 141 -1.17 1.99 23.79
CA GLU A 141 -1.81 3.25 23.38
C GLU A 141 -2.32 3.20 21.93
N ASN A 142 -1.75 2.32 21.10
CA ASN A 142 -2.09 2.22 19.68
C ASN A 142 -3.13 1.14 19.36
N LYS A 143 -3.67 0.43 20.35
CA LYS A 143 -4.62 -0.68 20.11
C LYS A 143 -5.84 -0.30 19.30
N ASP A 144 -6.42 0.87 19.56
CA ASP A 144 -7.61 1.32 18.83
C ASP A 144 -7.27 1.70 17.39
N LYS A 145 -6.11 2.33 17.16
CA LYS A 145 -5.60 2.62 15.82
C LYS A 145 -5.39 1.32 15.03
N ILE A 146 -4.73 0.34 15.62
CA ILE A 146 -4.50 -0.99 15.01
C ILE A 146 -5.83 -1.64 14.64
N ARG A 147 -6.81 -1.64 15.55
CA ARG A 147 -8.13 -2.25 15.32
C ARG A 147 -8.88 -1.59 14.16
N ILE A 148 -8.86 -0.25 14.09
CA ILE A 148 -9.47 0.51 13.00
C ILE A 148 -8.80 0.18 11.67
N MET A 149 -7.47 0.21 11.59
CA MET A 149 -6.73 -0.05 10.37
C MET A 149 -6.87 -1.52 9.92
N ALA A 150 -6.84 -2.47 10.87
CA ALA A 150 -7.08 -3.88 10.58
C ALA A 150 -8.51 -4.14 10.05
N ALA A 151 -9.51 -3.41 10.57
CA ALA A 151 -10.86 -3.48 10.04
C ALA A 151 -10.94 -3.01 8.58
N LYS A 152 -10.21 -1.95 8.22
CA LYS A 152 -10.10 -1.48 6.82
C LYS A 152 -9.44 -2.53 5.92
N ILE A 153 -8.37 -3.19 6.37
CA ILE A 153 -7.75 -4.29 5.61
C ILE A 153 -8.74 -5.43 5.40
N ARG A 154 -9.51 -5.83 6.43
CA ARG A 154 -10.53 -6.89 6.29
C ARG A 154 -11.66 -6.50 5.33
N MET A 155 -12.09 -5.25 5.36
CA MET A 155 -13.06 -4.73 4.39
C MET A 155 -12.53 -4.84 2.96
N TRP A 156 -11.31 -4.35 2.73
CA TRP A 156 -10.65 -4.45 1.44
C TRP A 156 -10.49 -5.91 0.97
N GLN A 157 -10.11 -6.83 1.86
CA GLN A 157 -10.07 -8.27 1.55
C GLN A 157 -11.43 -8.79 1.08
N HIS A 158 -12.51 -8.41 1.79
CA HIS A 158 -13.86 -8.83 1.43
C HIS A 158 -14.26 -8.30 0.04
N GLU A 159 -13.96 -7.05 -0.26
CA GLU A 159 -14.28 -6.40 -1.53
C GLU A 159 -13.49 -6.97 -2.71
N THR A 160 -12.25 -7.38 -2.48
CA THR A 160 -11.35 -7.92 -3.53
C THR A 160 -11.38 -9.44 -3.63
N GLY A 161 -12.09 -10.13 -2.72
CA GLY A 161 -12.09 -11.59 -2.64
C GLY A 161 -10.78 -12.18 -2.13
N ASP A 162 -9.94 -11.35 -1.47
CA ASP A 162 -8.71 -11.82 -0.85
C ASP A 162 -9.00 -12.65 0.40
N ASN A 163 -8.34 -13.80 0.53
CA ASN A 163 -8.56 -14.76 1.60
C ASN A 163 -7.32 -15.07 2.45
N ALA A 164 -6.30 -14.23 2.38
CA ALA A 164 -5.11 -14.39 3.20
C ALA A 164 -5.47 -14.34 4.69
N ALA A 165 -4.88 -15.26 5.46
CA ALA A 165 -5.08 -15.29 6.89
C ALA A 165 -4.47 -14.04 7.54
N LEU A 166 -5.25 -13.38 8.40
CA LEU A 166 -4.79 -12.24 9.19
C LEU A 166 -4.78 -12.60 10.67
N PRO A 167 -3.87 -12.01 11.45
CA PRO A 167 -3.87 -12.19 12.90
C PRO A 167 -5.13 -11.58 13.53
N GLY A 168 -5.52 -12.10 14.69
CA GLY A 168 -6.57 -11.53 15.53
C GLY A 168 -6.06 -10.28 16.25
N VAL A 169 -6.48 -9.11 15.84
CA VAL A 169 -6.13 -7.81 16.44
C VAL A 169 -7.39 -6.97 16.66
#